data_7df43df07ae37f4765147402f5a8d956
#
_entry.id   7df43df07ae37f4765147402f5a8d956
#
_cell.length_a   1.000
_cell.length_b   1.000
_cell.length_c   1.000
_cell.angle_alpha   90.00
_cell.angle_beta   90.00
_cell.angle_gamma   90.00
#
_symmetry.space_group_name_H-M   'P 1'
#
loop_
_entity.id
_entity.type
_entity.pdbx_description
1 polymer ?
#
loop_
_entity_poly.entity_id
_entity_poly.type
_entity_poly.pdbx_seq_one_letter_code
_entity_poly.pdbx_strand_id
1 'polypeptide(L)'
;MSVQNQQGNAANEAVNNTEKAYPHTIDHQQKGDWNPVWDKLAELDPDYLEAYLAFRSVPHREGPLPQKYKELIMIAINAATTHLYAPGVRRHMQNAIKAGATQEEVLEVIQLTTVMGIHSCNLAIPMLLEEFGKAK
;
A
#
# COMPACT_ATOMS: atom_id res chain seq x y z
N MET A 1 30.28 -40.11 -13.57
CA MET A 1 30.16 -39.18 -12.39
C MET A 1 30.17 -37.73 -12.81
N SER A 2 29.22 -37.22 -13.59
CA SER A 2 29.29 -35.78 -13.99
C SER A 2 27.96 -35.13 -14.36
N VAL A 3 26.83 -35.82 -14.27
CA VAL A 3 25.53 -35.21 -14.64
C VAL A 3 24.79 -34.61 -13.45
N GLN A 4 24.95 -35.15 -12.24
CA GLN A 4 24.28 -34.63 -11.03
C GLN A 4 24.88 -33.30 -10.51
N ASN A 5 26.13 -32.98 -10.83
CA ASN A 5 26.79 -31.75 -10.35
C ASN A 5 26.44 -30.52 -11.21
N GLN A 6 25.99 -30.71 -12.46
CA GLN A 6 25.62 -29.61 -13.35
C GLN A 6 24.20 -29.10 -13.07
N GLN A 7 23.26 -29.99 -12.65
CA GLN A 7 21.89 -29.58 -12.31
C GLN A 7 21.83 -28.79 -10.99
N GLY A 8 22.66 -29.13 -9.99
CA GLY A 8 22.75 -28.39 -8.74
C GLY A 8 23.34 -26.97 -8.92
N ASN A 9 24.28 -26.82 -9.83
CA ASN A 9 24.91 -25.52 -10.09
C ASN A 9 23.98 -24.58 -10.87
N ALA A 10 23.27 -25.09 -11.88
CA ALA A 10 22.29 -24.31 -12.64
C ALA A 10 21.08 -23.87 -11.81
N ALA A 11 20.62 -24.71 -10.88
CA ALA A 11 19.53 -24.34 -9.96
C ALA A 11 19.99 -23.26 -8.95
N ASN A 12 21.21 -23.36 -8.40
CA ASN A 12 21.77 -22.33 -7.51
C ASN A 12 22.08 -21.02 -8.24
N GLU A 13 22.55 -21.08 -9.49
CA GLU A 13 22.76 -19.89 -10.32
C GLU A 13 21.45 -19.22 -10.71
N ALA A 14 20.39 -19.98 -10.98
CA ALA A 14 19.05 -19.45 -11.27
C ALA A 14 18.43 -18.78 -10.04
N VAL A 15 18.54 -19.35 -8.83
CA VAL A 15 18.08 -18.76 -7.58
C VAL A 15 18.84 -17.47 -7.27
N ASN A 16 20.18 -17.48 -7.36
CA ASN A 16 21.00 -16.29 -7.17
C ASN A 16 20.72 -15.19 -8.21
N ASN A 17 20.41 -15.55 -9.45
CA ASN A 17 20.10 -14.58 -10.50
C ASN A 17 18.70 -13.97 -10.31
N THR A 18 17.74 -14.73 -9.77
CA THR A 18 16.39 -14.24 -9.43
C THR A 18 16.44 -13.26 -8.25
N GLU A 19 17.20 -13.57 -7.21
CA GLU A 19 17.40 -12.67 -6.05
C GLU A 19 18.10 -11.36 -6.48
N LYS A 20 19.02 -11.41 -7.40
CA LYS A 20 19.72 -10.23 -7.93
C LYS A 20 18.85 -9.39 -8.85
N ALA A 21 17.92 -10.01 -9.58
CA ALA A 21 17.05 -9.33 -10.53
C ALA A 21 15.84 -8.63 -9.86
N TYR A 22 15.27 -9.22 -8.77
CA TYR A 22 14.02 -8.76 -8.16
C TYR A 22 14.11 -8.59 -6.63
N PRO A 23 15.03 -7.74 -6.13
CA PRO A 23 15.30 -7.63 -4.69
C PRO A 23 14.10 -7.09 -3.89
N HIS A 24 13.29 -6.19 -4.46
CA HIS A 24 12.12 -5.66 -3.77
C HIS A 24 10.98 -6.69 -3.68
N THR A 25 10.81 -7.52 -4.71
CA THR A 25 9.84 -8.62 -4.71
C THR A 25 10.16 -9.61 -3.58
N ILE A 26 11.42 -10.03 -3.47
CA ILE A 26 11.88 -10.94 -2.42
C ILE A 26 11.71 -10.32 -1.03
N ASP A 27 12.11 -9.06 -0.86
CA ASP A 27 12.00 -8.33 0.41
C ASP A 27 10.54 -8.27 0.89
N HIS A 28 9.59 -7.95 0.01
CA HIS A 28 8.17 -7.89 0.35
C HIS A 28 7.56 -9.26 0.68
N GLN A 29 7.98 -10.32 -0.02
CA GLN A 29 7.58 -11.70 0.30
C GLN A 29 8.06 -12.11 1.70
N GLN A 30 9.30 -11.80 2.05
CA GLN A 30 9.90 -12.14 3.35
C GLN A 30 9.30 -11.34 4.51
N LYS A 31 8.93 -10.08 4.30
CA LYS A 31 8.34 -9.21 5.33
C LYS A 31 6.88 -9.49 5.65
N GLY A 32 6.22 -10.33 4.85
CA GLY A 32 4.82 -10.70 5.06
C GLY A 32 3.82 -9.60 4.72
N ASP A 33 4.19 -8.60 3.92
CA ASP A 33 3.29 -7.59 3.38
C ASP A 33 2.90 -7.86 1.92
N TRP A 34 3.03 -9.12 1.52
CA TRP A 34 2.71 -9.61 0.19
C TRP A 34 1.21 -9.64 -0.07
N ASN A 35 0.80 -9.18 -1.25
CA ASN A 35 -0.56 -9.32 -1.73
C ASN A 35 -0.65 -10.57 -2.63
N PRO A 36 -1.52 -11.55 -2.35
CA PRO A 36 -1.63 -12.78 -3.16
C PRO A 36 -1.89 -12.54 -4.66
N VAL A 37 -2.50 -11.41 -5.03
CA VAL A 37 -2.69 -11.04 -6.45
C VAL A 37 -1.34 -10.79 -7.14
N TRP A 38 -0.31 -10.44 -6.40
CA TRP A 38 1.02 -10.19 -6.96
C TRP A 38 1.73 -11.45 -7.43
N ASP A 39 1.32 -12.66 -6.99
CA ASP A 39 1.84 -13.90 -7.55
C ASP A 39 1.58 -13.98 -9.06
N LYS A 40 0.35 -13.65 -9.47
CA LYS A 40 -0.02 -13.63 -10.89
C LYS A 40 0.63 -12.49 -11.67
N LEU A 41 0.80 -11.33 -11.04
CA LEU A 41 1.51 -10.22 -11.67
C LEU A 41 3.00 -10.54 -11.85
N ALA A 42 3.63 -11.21 -10.87
CA ALA A 42 5.01 -11.66 -10.97
C ALA A 42 5.22 -12.69 -12.11
N GLU A 43 4.23 -13.55 -12.36
CA GLU A 43 4.24 -14.50 -13.49
C GLU A 43 4.10 -13.78 -14.85
N LEU A 44 3.25 -12.75 -14.92
CA LEU A 44 2.91 -12.06 -16.17
C LEU A 44 3.92 -10.98 -16.54
N ASP A 45 4.36 -10.19 -15.58
CA ASP A 45 5.28 -9.08 -15.77
C ASP A 45 6.09 -8.82 -14.48
N PRO A 46 7.14 -9.59 -14.23
CA PRO A 46 7.97 -9.44 -13.03
C PRO A 46 8.71 -8.10 -12.99
N ASP A 47 9.10 -7.53 -14.12
CA ASP A 47 9.80 -6.25 -14.19
C ASP A 47 8.89 -5.11 -13.76
N TYR A 48 7.63 -5.12 -14.17
CA TYR A 48 6.62 -4.16 -13.74
C TYR A 48 6.38 -4.22 -12.23
N LEU A 49 6.22 -5.45 -11.71
CA LEU A 49 6.01 -5.64 -10.26
C LEU A 49 7.22 -5.12 -9.45
N GLU A 50 8.44 -5.45 -9.87
CA GLU A 50 9.67 -4.99 -9.21
C GLU A 50 9.77 -3.46 -9.22
N ALA A 51 9.50 -2.82 -10.35
CA ALA A 51 9.48 -1.36 -10.47
C ALA A 51 8.42 -0.72 -9.55
N TYR A 52 7.23 -1.30 -9.48
CA TYR A 52 6.17 -0.86 -8.57
C TYR A 52 6.59 -0.98 -7.10
N LEU A 53 7.17 -2.11 -6.69
CA LEU A 53 7.62 -2.34 -5.32
C LEU A 53 8.80 -1.43 -4.95
N ALA A 54 9.71 -1.18 -5.88
CA ALA A 54 10.78 -0.21 -5.71
C ALA A 54 10.22 1.20 -5.47
N PHE A 55 9.30 1.66 -6.30
CA PHE A 55 8.62 2.95 -6.16
C PHE A 55 7.87 3.05 -4.83
N ARG A 56 7.06 2.04 -4.50
CA ARG A 56 6.28 1.97 -3.27
C ARG A 56 7.16 2.03 -2.01
N SER A 57 8.36 1.47 -2.05
CA SER A 57 9.28 1.46 -0.91
C SER A 57 9.81 2.84 -0.55
N VAL A 58 9.91 3.76 -1.51
CA VAL A 58 10.57 5.06 -1.34
C VAL A 58 10.01 5.87 -0.17
N PRO A 59 8.69 6.09 -0.04
CA PRO A 59 8.13 6.87 1.07
C PRO A 59 8.21 6.16 2.43
N HIS A 60 8.44 4.83 2.42
CA HIS A 60 8.56 4.03 3.65
C HIS A 60 9.98 3.97 4.22
N ARG A 61 10.98 4.47 3.49
CA ARG A 61 12.37 4.56 3.97
C ARG A 61 12.45 5.47 5.19
N GLU A 62 13.53 5.33 5.96
CA GLU A 62 13.82 6.25 7.05
C GLU A 62 13.86 7.70 6.53
N GLY A 63 13.27 8.61 7.31
CA GLY A 63 13.10 10.00 6.91
C GLY A 63 12.54 10.85 8.05
N PRO A 64 12.15 12.10 7.79
CA PRO A 64 11.69 13.03 8.83
C PRO A 64 10.40 12.60 9.53
N LEU A 65 9.55 11.77 8.87
CA LEU A 65 8.34 11.23 9.50
C LEU A 65 8.66 9.89 10.16
N PRO A 66 8.49 9.75 11.49
CA PRO A 66 8.55 8.46 12.17
C PRO A 66 7.58 7.44 11.58
N GLN A 67 7.92 6.16 11.65
CA GLN A 67 7.14 5.07 11.05
C GLN A 67 5.67 5.07 11.51
N LYS A 68 5.42 5.35 12.79
CA LYS A 68 4.05 5.45 13.32
C LYS A 68 3.18 6.40 12.50
N TYR A 69 3.68 7.59 12.20
CA TYR A 69 2.90 8.57 11.43
C TYR A 69 2.72 8.18 9.97
N LYS A 70 3.69 7.51 9.36
CA LYS A 70 3.53 6.97 8.01
C LYS A 70 2.38 5.96 7.95
N GLU A 71 2.32 5.06 8.93
CA GLU A 71 1.25 4.05 9.00
C GLU A 71 -0.12 4.71 9.29
N LEU A 72 -0.19 5.71 10.16
CA LEU A 72 -1.41 6.48 10.42
C LEU A 72 -1.92 7.20 9.14
N ILE A 73 -1.03 7.81 8.37
CA ILE A 73 -1.36 8.42 7.07
C ILE A 73 -1.86 7.35 6.09
N MET A 74 -1.23 6.18 6.05
CA MET A 74 -1.66 5.09 5.19
C MET A 74 -3.02 4.52 5.58
N ILE A 75 -3.38 4.51 6.87
CA ILE A 75 -4.75 4.21 7.33
C ILE A 75 -5.73 5.23 6.71
N ALA A 76 -5.43 6.53 6.84
CA ALA A 76 -6.29 7.58 6.29
C ALA A 76 -6.50 7.43 4.77
N ILE A 77 -5.42 7.20 4.01
CA ILE A 77 -5.47 7.03 2.56
C ILE A 77 -6.33 5.82 2.19
N ASN A 78 -6.15 4.69 2.85
CA ASN A 78 -6.88 3.46 2.55
C ASN A 78 -8.33 3.49 3.03
N ALA A 79 -8.65 4.25 4.08
CA ALA A 79 -10.00 4.44 4.59
C ALA A 79 -10.78 5.57 3.91
N ALA A 80 -10.12 6.40 3.10
CA ALA A 80 -10.77 7.52 2.41
C ALA A 80 -11.95 7.06 1.55
N THR A 81 -12.99 7.87 1.48
CA THR A 81 -14.26 7.56 0.78
C THR A 81 -14.08 7.22 -0.70
N THR A 82 -13.01 7.71 -1.31
CA THR A 82 -12.66 7.44 -2.71
C THR A 82 -11.89 6.13 -2.90
N HIS A 83 -11.44 5.47 -1.82
CA HIS A 83 -10.60 4.29 -1.92
C HIS A 83 -11.21 3.08 -1.20
N LEU A 84 -11.56 3.19 0.09
CA LEU A 84 -12.22 2.18 0.91
C LEU A 84 -11.59 0.77 0.80
N TYR A 85 -10.26 0.71 0.81
CA TYR A 85 -9.51 -0.53 0.63
C TYR A 85 -9.27 -1.24 1.97
N ALA A 86 -10.23 -2.06 2.38
CA ALA A 86 -10.23 -2.73 3.68
C ALA A 86 -8.96 -3.55 4.01
N PRO A 87 -8.35 -4.32 3.08
CA PRO A 87 -7.11 -5.03 3.36
C PRO A 87 -5.94 -4.08 3.70
N GLY A 88 -5.85 -2.93 3.02
CA GLY A 88 -4.87 -1.90 3.30
C GLY A 88 -5.08 -1.26 4.67
N VAL A 89 -6.32 -0.88 5.00
CA VAL A 89 -6.67 -0.34 6.33
C VAL A 89 -6.21 -1.29 7.43
N ARG A 90 -6.56 -2.57 7.34
CA ARG A 90 -6.21 -3.57 8.35
C ARG A 90 -4.70 -3.73 8.52
N ARG A 91 -3.97 -3.85 7.42
CA ARG A 91 -2.51 -4.00 7.43
C ARG A 91 -1.81 -2.80 8.07
N HIS A 92 -2.16 -1.59 7.64
CA HIS A 92 -1.54 -0.37 8.17
C HIS A 92 -1.93 -0.10 9.62
N MET A 93 -3.14 -0.50 10.05
CA MET A 93 -3.54 -0.46 11.45
C MET A 93 -2.67 -1.40 12.31
N GLN A 94 -2.43 -2.63 11.86
CA GLN A 94 -1.54 -3.57 12.56
C GLN A 94 -0.11 -3.04 12.66
N ASN A 95 0.39 -2.41 11.59
CA ASN A 95 1.72 -1.81 11.56
C ASN A 95 1.81 -0.58 12.46
N ALA A 96 0.79 0.28 12.47
CA ALA A 96 0.71 1.44 13.35
C ALA A 96 0.76 1.03 14.83
N ILE A 97 0.02 0.00 15.21
CA ILE A 97 0.03 -0.56 16.58
C ILE A 97 1.44 -1.07 16.93
N LYS A 98 2.10 -1.82 16.03
CA LYS A 98 3.48 -2.28 16.23
C LYS A 98 4.47 -1.11 16.37
N ALA A 99 4.20 0.01 15.71
CA ALA A 99 4.99 1.24 15.78
C ALA A 99 4.61 2.14 16.97
N GLY A 100 3.74 1.68 17.87
CA GLY A 100 3.36 2.37 19.11
C GLY A 100 2.20 3.36 18.95
N ALA A 101 1.34 3.19 17.95
CA ALA A 101 0.10 3.97 17.87
C ALA A 101 -0.92 3.47 18.90
N THR A 102 -1.64 4.42 19.52
CA THR A 102 -2.74 4.11 20.43
C THR A 102 -4.05 3.94 19.67
N GLN A 103 -5.04 3.36 20.36
CA GLN A 103 -6.39 3.22 19.81
C GLN A 103 -7.02 4.58 19.51
N GLU A 104 -6.77 5.56 20.37
CA GLU A 104 -7.28 6.91 20.23
C GLU A 104 -6.69 7.63 19.02
N GLU A 105 -5.38 7.48 18.77
CA GLU A 105 -4.72 8.03 17.58
C GLU A 105 -5.30 7.43 16.29
N VAL A 106 -5.52 6.11 16.26
CA VAL A 106 -6.14 5.45 15.11
C VAL A 106 -7.59 5.90 14.91
N LEU A 107 -8.36 6.02 16.01
CA LEU A 107 -9.73 6.51 15.95
C LEU A 107 -9.80 7.93 15.39
N GLU A 108 -8.93 8.84 15.87
CA GLU A 108 -8.88 10.22 15.40
C GLU A 108 -8.56 10.28 13.88
N VAL A 109 -7.61 9.47 13.39
CA VAL A 109 -7.31 9.36 11.97
C VAL A 109 -8.55 8.93 11.17
N ILE A 110 -9.31 7.94 11.66
CA ILE A 110 -10.54 7.49 10.98
C ILE A 110 -11.58 8.61 10.97
N GLN A 111 -11.77 9.33 12.08
CA GLN A 111 -12.66 10.47 12.16
C GLN A 111 -12.28 11.57 11.17
N LEU A 112 -10.99 11.90 11.06
CA LEU A 112 -10.51 12.89 10.10
C LEU A 112 -10.81 12.51 8.64
N THR A 113 -10.80 11.23 8.29
CA THR A 113 -11.14 10.80 6.93
C THR A 113 -12.61 11.04 6.57
N THR A 114 -13.50 11.05 7.57
CA THR A 114 -14.95 11.30 7.33
C THR A 114 -15.26 12.75 6.98
N VAL A 115 -14.37 13.70 7.32
CA VAL A 115 -14.53 15.13 7.00
C VAL A 115 -14.64 15.38 5.50
N MET A 116 -14.04 14.53 4.66
CA MET A 116 -14.15 14.62 3.21
C MET A 116 -15.59 14.53 2.72
N GLY A 117 -16.49 13.91 3.47
CA GLY A 117 -17.92 13.79 3.11
C GLY A 117 -18.63 15.15 3.02
N ILE A 118 -18.20 16.18 3.74
CA ILE A 118 -18.78 17.53 3.68
C ILE A 118 -18.63 18.18 2.30
N HIS A 119 -17.68 17.73 1.49
CA HIS A 119 -17.48 18.26 0.15
C HIS A 119 -18.68 18.03 -0.78
N SER A 120 -19.51 17.02 -0.50
CA SER A 120 -20.78 16.82 -1.20
C SER A 120 -21.73 18.01 -0.99
N CYS A 121 -21.82 18.52 0.23
CA CYS A 121 -22.58 19.72 0.53
C CYS A 121 -21.95 20.97 -0.13
N ASN A 122 -20.64 21.12 -0.03
CA ASN A 122 -19.92 22.25 -0.63
C ASN A 122 -20.14 22.34 -2.14
N LEU A 123 -20.22 21.19 -2.81
CA LEU A 123 -20.50 21.11 -4.24
C LEU A 123 -21.99 21.34 -4.57
N ALA A 124 -22.88 20.63 -3.87
CA ALA A 124 -24.30 20.54 -4.26
C ALA A 124 -25.17 21.71 -3.76
N ILE A 125 -24.87 22.33 -2.62
CA ILE A 125 -25.68 23.44 -2.09
C ILE A 125 -25.67 24.66 -3.01
N PRO A 126 -24.55 25.14 -3.54
CA PRO A 126 -24.56 26.24 -4.51
C PRO A 126 -25.42 25.94 -5.76
N MET A 127 -25.32 24.71 -6.29
CA MET A 127 -26.13 24.24 -7.41
C MET A 127 -27.63 24.23 -7.08
N LEU A 128 -27.99 23.73 -5.89
CA LEU A 128 -29.36 23.73 -5.39
C LEU A 128 -29.93 25.16 -5.35
N LEU A 129 -29.20 26.11 -4.78
CA LEU A 129 -29.64 27.50 -4.67
C LEU A 129 -29.77 28.18 -6.06
N GLU A 130 -28.85 27.84 -6.97
CA GLU A 130 -28.91 28.33 -8.35
C GLU A 130 -30.17 27.84 -9.08
N GLU A 131 -30.43 26.55 -9.05
CA GLU A 131 -31.58 25.96 -9.76
C GLU A 131 -32.91 26.40 -9.17
N PHE A 132 -33.06 26.43 -7.85
CA PHE A 132 -34.29 26.95 -7.21
C PHE A 132 -34.42 28.48 -7.28
N GLY A 133 -33.31 29.20 -7.46
CA GLY A 133 -33.33 30.65 -7.71
C GLY A 133 -33.84 30.99 -9.11
N LYS A 134 -33.60 30.16 -10.11
CA LYS A 134 -34.11 30.30 -11.48
C LYS A 134 -35.62 30.00 -11.61
N ALA A 135 -36.18 29.25 -10.65
CA ALA A 135 -37.59 28.83 -10.66
C ALA A 135 -38.56 29.89 -10.07
N LYS A 136 -38.03 31.03 -9.61
CA LYS A 136 -38.80 32.19 -9.13
C LYS A 136 -38.82 33.27 -10.20
#